data_89227216599f0ff9fb8ea90ff3ca6583
#
_entry.id   89227216599f0ff9fb8ea90ff3ca6583
#
_cell.length_a   1.000
_cell.length_b   1.000
_cell.length_c   1.000
_cell.angle_alpha   90.00
_cell.angle_beta   90.00
_cell.angle_gamma   90.00
#
_symmetry.space_group_name_H-M   'P 1'
#
loop_
_entity.id
_entity.type
_entity.pdbx_description
1 polymer ?
#
loop_
_entity_poly.entity_id
_entity_poly.type
_entity_poly.pdbx_seq_one_letter_code
_entity_poly.pdbx_strand_id
1 'polypeptide(L)'
;MIETTVEVRGMMCGMCESHVNDAIRAALPVRRVTSSHAKGRTVIESDRALDERALRRAIEATGYEVGAITSGEKAAGGLFGLFRRRG
;
A
#
# COMPACT_ATOMS: atom_id res chain seq x y z
N MET A 1 -1.12 -11.61 7.60
CA MET A 1 -0.98 -10.79 6.40
C MET A 1 -0.56 -9.39 6.79
N ILE A 2 0.37 -8.83 6.04
CA ILE A 2 0.88 -7.50 6.33
C ILE A 2 0.15 -6.48 5.46
N GLU A 3 -0.27 -5.39 6.07
CA GLU A 3 -0.87 -4.29 5.33
C GLU A 3 0.08 -3.11 5.38
N THR A 4 0.46 -2.60 4.23
CA THR A 4 1.35 -1.45 4.12
C THR A 4 0.58 -0.29 3.53
N THR A 5 0.62 0.84 4.19
CA THR A 5 -0.05 2.06 3.70
C THR A 5 1.01 3.06 3.29
N VAL A 6 0.91 3.56 2.07
CA VAL A 6 1.87 4.48 1.51
C VAL A 6 1.18 5.77 1.12
N GLU A 7 1.70 6.88 1.58
CA GLU A 7 1.20 8.17 1.14
C GLU A 7 1.79 8.46 -0.22
N VAL A 8 0.95 8.71 -1.22
CA VAL A 8 1.39 8.97 -2.58
C VAL A 8 0.80 10.30 -3.04
N ARG A 9 1.65 11.21 -3.48
CA ARG A 9 1.22 12.51 -3.94
C ARG A 9 1.30 12.59 -5.45
N GLY A 10 0.37 13.28 -6.05
CA GLY A 10 0.36 13.46 -7.49
C GLY A 10 -0.64 12.62 -8.23
N MET A 11 -1.28 11.66 -7.58
CA MET A 11 -2.34 10.91 -8.23
C MET A 11 -3.55 11.81 -8.42
N MET A 12 -4.07 11.87 -9.64
CA MET A 12 -5.17 12.77 -9.93
C MET A 12 -6.46 12.08 -10.35
N CYS A 13 -6.39 10.84 -10.75
CA CYS A 13 -7.57 10.12 -11.23
C CYS A 13 -7.34 8.62 -11.20
N GLY A 14 -8.34 7.86 -11.62
CA GLY A 14 -8.24 6.40 -11.61
C GLY A 14 -7.12 5.83 -12.45
N MET A 15 -6.73 6.51 -13.52
CA MET A 15 -5.62 6.03 -14.33
C MET A 15 -4.31 6.11 -13.56
N CYS A 16 -4.13 7.15 -12.77
CA CYS A 16 -2.95 7.27 -11.93
C CYS A 16 -2.93 6.16 -10.90
N GLU A 17 -4.08 5.81 -10.34
CA GLU A 17 -4.19 4.71 -9.40
C GLU A 17 -3.73 3.40 -10.03
N SER A 18 -4.16 3.15 -11.26
CA SER A 18 -3.78 1.94 -11.97
C SER A 18 -2.29 1.88 -12.22
N HIS A 19 -1.69 3.01 -12.57
CA HIS A 19 -0.24 3.06 -12.82
C HIS A 19 0.53 2.69 -11.55
N VAL A 20 0.12 3.23 -10.41
CA VAL A 20 0.77 2.92 -9.14
C VAL A 20 0.58 1.45 -8.80
N ASN A 21 -0.64 0.94 -8.95
CA ASN A 21 -0.92 -0.45 -8.64
C ASN A 21 -0.08 -1.39 -9.49
N ASP A 22 0.02 -1.12 -10.78
CA ASP A 22 0.78 -1.96 -11.69
C ASP A 22 2.27 -1.92 -11.39
N ALA A 23 2.79 -0.75 -11.07
CA ALA A 23 4.20 -0.60 -10.75
C ALA A 23 4.56 -1.41 -9.51
N ILE A 24 3.70 -1.39 -8.50
CA ILE A 24 3.93 -2.14 -7.28
C ILE A 24 3.85 -3.64 -7.55
N ARG A 25 2.86 -4.08 -8.31
CA ARG A 25 2.73 -5.50 -8.63
C ARG A 25 3.91 -6.02 -9.42
N ALA A 26 4.46 -5.20 -10.28
CA ALA A 26 5.60 -5.61 -11.11
C ALA A 26 6.89 -5.71 -10.28
N ALA A 27 7.00 -4.93 -9.22
CA ALA A 27 8.24 -4.85 -8.47
C ALA A 27 8.28 -5.72 -7.21
N LEU A 28 7.13 -6.01 -6.63
CA LEU A 28 7.07 -6.63 -5.30
C LEU A 28 6.05 -7.77 -5.24
N PRO A 29 6.31 -8.76 -4.40
CA PRO A 29 5.38 -9.88 -4.25
C PRO A 29 4.22 -9.49 -3.35
N VAL A 30 3.17 -8.97 -3.93
CA VAL A 30 2.02 -8.48 -3.19
C VAL A 30 0.76 -9.27 -3.55
N ARG A 31 -0.20 -9.27 -2.64
CA ARG A 31 -1.46 -9.94 -2.89
C ARG A 31 -2.53 -9.00 -3.39
N ARG A 32 -2.56 -7.81 -2.86
CA ARG A 32 -3.57 -6.84 -3.26
C ARG A 32 -3.00 -5.44 -3.14
N VAL A 33 -3.32 -4.60 -4.10
CA VAL A 33 -2.93 -3.20 -4.09
C VAL A 33 -4.15 -2.37 -4.40
N THR A 34 -4.44 -1.40 -3.55
CA THR A 34 -5.58 -0.50 -3.74
C THR A 34 -5.08 0.93 -3.57
N SER A 35 -5.26 1.75 -4.58
CA SER A 35 -4.86 3.16 -4.52
C SER A 35 -6.08 4.05 -4.51
N SER A 36 -5.98 5.17 -3.83
CA SER A 36 -7.06 6.16 -3.79
C SER A 36 -6.46 7.54 -4.02
N HIS A 37 -6.77 8.16 -5.16
CA HIS A 37 -6.29 9.50 -5.44
C HIS A 37 -7.00 10.52 -4.54
N ALA A 38 -8.21 10.23 -4.15
CA ALA A 38 -8.94 11.14 -3.26
C ALA A 38 -8.31 11.21 -1.88
N LYS A 39 -7.79 10.09 -1.40
CA LYS A 39 -7.17 10.03 -0.08
C LYS A 39 -5.67 10.21 -0.15
N GLY A 40 -5.11 10.16 -1.33
CA GLY A 40 -3.66 10.33 -1.51
C GLY A 40 -2.84 9.19 -0.94
N ARG A 41 -3.35 7.97 -1.02
CA ARG A 41 -2.62 6.84 -0.46
C ARG A 41 -2.89 5.53 -1.19
N THR A 42 -1.98 4.58 -1.00
CA THR A 42 -2.08 3.25 -1.55
C THR A 42 -1.96 2.26 -0.40
N VAL A 43 -2.83 1.27 -0.38
CA VAL A 43 -2.82 0.22 0.63
C VAL A 43 -2.45 -1.09 -0.03
N ILE A 44 -1.47 -1.78 0.51
CA ILE A 44 -0.93 -2.99 -0.07
C ILE A 44 -1.04 -4.13 0.93
N GLU A 45 -1.55 -5.27 0.48
CA GLU A 45 -1.59 -6.47 1.31
C GLU A 45 -0.58 -7.47 0.80
N SER A 46 0.22 -8.02 1.68
CA SER A 46 1.23 -8.99 1.30
C SER A 46 1.43 -10.00 2.41
N ASP A 47 2.03 -11.14 2.08
CA ASP A 47 2.28 -12.18 3.09
C ASP A 47 3.39 -11.78 4.05
N ARG A 48 4.34 -11.00 3.57
CA ARG A 48 5.49 -10.57 4.36
C ARG A 48 5.65 -9.07 4.27
N ALA A 49 6.37 -8.53 5.21
CA ALA A 49 6.69 -7.10 5.20
C ALA A 49 7.47 -6.77 3.92
N LEU A 50 7.14 -5.66 3.30
CA LEU A 50 7.78 -5.24 2.06
C LEU A 50 8.99 -4.37 2.36
N ASP A 51 9.96 -4.41 1.46
CA ASP A 51 11.12 -3.53 1.56
C ASP A 51 10.68 -2.12 1.20
N GLU A 52 10.75 -1.21 2.15
CA GLU A 52 10.30 0.16 1.94
C GLU A 52 11.06 0.87 0.85
N ARG A 53 12.35 0.61 0.70
CA ARG A 53 13.13 1.24 -0.35
C ARG A 53 12.68 0.79 -1.72
N ALA A 54 12.43 -0.50 -1.88
CA ALA A 54 11.97 -1.04 -3.16
C ALA A 54 10.58 -0.51 -3.49
N LEU A 55 9.73 -0.41 -2.47
CA LEU A 55 8.39 0.11 -2.63
C LEU A 55 8.43 1.58 -3.06
N ARG A 56 9.24 2.37 -2.38
CA ARG A 56 9.40 3.78 -2.71
C ARG A 56 9.92 3.97 -4.12
N ARG A 57 10.92 3.20 -4.51
CA ARG A 57 11.46 3.30 -5.86
C ARG A 57 10.43 2.93 -6.91
N ALA A 58 9.63 1.90 -6.67
CA ALA A 58 8.63 1.45 -7.62
C ALA A 58 7.61 2.55 -7.88
N ILE A 59 7.18 3.23 -6.84
CA ILE A 59 6.21 4.29 -6.98
C ILE A 59 6.83 5.55 -7.58
N GLU A 60 8.03 5.90 -7.14
CA GLU A 60 8.70 7.09 -7.66
C GLU A 60 9.05 6.94 -9.14
N ALA A 61 9.28 5.72 -9.60
CA ALA A 61 9.55 5.48 -11.02
C ALA A 61 8.36 5.83 -11.90
N THR A 62 7.16 5.90 -11.33
CA THR A 62 5.98 6.30 -12.10
C THR A 62 5.84 7.82 -12.17
N GLY A 63 6.69 8.55 -11.44
CA GLY A 63 6.64 10.00 -11.43
C GLY A 63 5.92 10.62 -10.24
N TYR A 64 5.43 9.80 -9.33
CA TYR A 64 4.71 10.33 -8.17
C TYR A 64 5.62 10.41 -6.95
N GLU A 65 5.26 11.26 -6.01
CA GLU A 65 6.00 11.44 -4.79
C GLU A 65 5.51 10.52 -3.71
N VAL A 66 6.41 9.96 -2.91
CA VAL A 66 6.06 9.08 -1.81
C VAL A 66 6.31 9.78 -0.49
N GLY A 67 5.32 9.81 0.35
CA GLY A 67 5.45 10.38 1.68
C GLY A 67 5.70 9.28 2.72
N ALA A 68 4.89 9.24 3.75
CA ALA A 68 5.05 8.28 4.82
C ALA A 68 4.67 6.87 4.39
N ILE A 69 5.40 5.88 4.86
CA ILE A 69 5.10 4.49 4.65
C ILE A 69 4.95 3.85 6.02
N THR A 70 3.80 3.24 6.27
CA THR A 70 3.56 2.54 7.52
C THR A 70 3.10 1.13 7.22
N SER A 71 3.53 0.16 8.01
CA SER A 71 3.09 -1.20 7.81
C SER A 71 2.79 -1.86 9.14
N GLY A 72 1.93 -2.84 9.11
CA GLY A 72 1.55 -3.57 10.31
C GLY A 72 0.79 -4.82 9.95
N GLU A 73 0.52 -5.61 10.96
CA GLU A 73 -0.21 -6.84 10.76
C GLU A 73 -1.68 -6.52 10.58
N LYS A 74 -2.28 -7.03 9.52
CA LYS A 74 -3.70 -6.86 9.31
C LYS A 74 -4.40 -7.98 10.06
N ALA A 75 -5.30 -7.61 10.94
CA ALA A 75 -6.02 -8.61 11.71
C ALA A 75 -6.88 -9.43 10.79
N ALA A 76 -6.77 -10.72 10.94
CA ALA A 76 -7.52 -11.63 10.15
C ALA A 76 -8.98 -11.41 10.36
N GLY A 77 -9.65 -11.14 9.31
CA GLY A 77 -11.04 -10.92 9.44
C GLY A 77 -11.39 -9.64 10.09
N GLY A 78 -10.44 -8.90 10.43
CA GLY A 78 -10.70 -7.65 11.04
C GLY A 78 -11.47 -7.66 12.27
N LEU A 79 -12.49 -8.38 12.31
CA LEU A 79 -13.30 -8.37 13.44
C LEU A 79 -12.67 -8.96 14.58
N PHE A 80 -11.74 -9.83 14.36
CA PHE A 80 -11.18 -10.42 15.42
C PHE A 80 -10.36 -9.51 16.12
N GLY A 81 -9.83 -8.62 15.49
CA GLY A 81 -9.01 -7.67 16.06
C GLY A 81 -9.69 -6.85 17.04
N LEU A 82 -10.95 -6.79 17.02
CA LEU A 82 -11.55 -6.05 17.92
C LEU A 82 -11.84 -6.68 19.11
N PHE A 83 -11.98 -7.88 19.26
CA PHE A 83 -12.24 -8.33 20.50
C PHE A 83 -11.19 -8.90 21.12
N ARG A 84 -10.17 -8.82 20.79
CA ARG A 84 -9.15 -9.28 21.46
C ARG A 84 -8.45 -8.22 21.97
N ARG A 85 -8.73 -7.33 22.16
CA ARG A 85 -8.06 -6.40 22.48
C ARG A 85 -8.17 -6.09 23.52
N ARG A 86 -8.56 -6.38 23.78
CA ARG A 86 -8.75 -6.34 24.26
C ARG A 86 -8.23 -6.82 24.53
N GLY A 87 -8.05 -6.98 24.35
CA GLY A 87 -7.61 -7.28 24.13
C GLY A 87 -7.53 -7.44 23.88
#